data_c8daf819356cc0f3d97698b711845331
#
_entry.id   c8daf819356cc0f3d97698b711845331
#
_cell.length_a   1.000
_cell.length_b   1.000
_cell.length_c   1.000
_cell.angle_alpha   90.00
_cell.angle_beta   90.00
_cell.angle_gamma   90.00
#
_symmetry.space_group_name_H-M   'P 1'
#
loop_
_entity.id
_entity.type
_entity.pdbx_description
1 polymer ?
#
loop_
_entity_poly.entity_id
_entity_poly.type
_entity_poly.pdbx_seq_one_letter_code
_entity_poly.pdbx_strand_id
1 'polypeptide(L)'
;LRFRKNAHYIDTETCGFHGLATLIQWAYEDGDVHLHELWRVPVQDTLDLIERFTEGTCVFFNATYDWFHLCKVYTMWRVLKKWHGPDAIPADIPVRDLADAEKEARDGPCLKAKDMVCLMLHSRKGKFQSLMDRHDVKVTKVPACLAHPLANELENRIELDGILFAKKKNKNAPKWGVYDRIKKGKDDEIDPHFKDVVLKFKPARALKYLAEHCLKLDPEFHSFKDVYPETTYKLAELGYAPFALGACPRGENDDWKVVDKHGKTVGRAWPKLIHEHIAHWQHNEEARRYARDDVVYTRLIDEYFEFPEKSDNDSVLAGMVAAVRWHGFTIDTEAVHKLLDKAQKVFEASPVNPNKPTEVKHYIREVMDETEAVLIDKSTKKANLEKIRDKQIVEREALDPELTKDMECVHCGGTRIQIGDDGTESDCSHCEGSGIEPGGELCIKCLGDGCVRCDNRGFILFGPTKASRRADEILHIKAAAKEIDLYEKLLRAGRFHASFKVIGTLSSRMAGGDGLNAQGIKGSEATRSAFPLMWEGMQLMGGDFDGFEVTLADAVFQDSNLRKDLLAGKSI
;
A
#
# COMPACT_ATOMS: atom_id res chain seq x y z
N LEU A 1 -36.96 -15.35 -6.95
CA LEU A 1 -35.84 -14.43 -6.68
C LEU A 1 -36.39 -13.18 -6.01
N ARG A 2 -35.81 -12.79 -4.91
CA ARG A 2 -36.08 -11.49 -4.29
C ARG A 2 -35.09 -10.47 -4.87
N PHE A 3 -35.44 -9.21 -4.85
CA PHE A 3 -34.57 -8.15 -5.33
C PHE A 3 -34.66 -6.91 -4.42
N ARG A 4 -33.64 -6.08 -4.47
CA ARG A 4 -33.59 -4.81 -3.76
C ARG A 4 -34.40 -3.77 -4.53
N LYS A 5 -35.37 -3.14 -3.88
CA LYS A 5 -36.17 -2.08 -4.49
C LYS A 5 -35.35 -0.83 -4.74
N ASN A 6 -35.65 -0.14 -5.84
CA ASN A 6 -35.00 1.08 -6.29
C ASN A 6 -33.47 0.94 -6.37
N ALA A 7 -33.00 -0.20 -6.90
CA ALA A 7 -31.58 -0.52 -7.00
C ALA A 7 -31.14 -0.68 -8.45
N HIS A 8 -29.98 -0.12 -8.75
CA HIS A 8 -29.22 -0.34 -9.97
C HIS A 8 -28.02 -1.22 -9.65
N TYR A 9 -27.96 -2.41 -10.25
CA TYR A 9 -26.80 -3.29 -10.22
C TYR A 9 -25.90 -2.91 -11.38
N ILE A 10 -24.67 -2.51 -11.08
CA ILE A 10 -23.79 -1.84 -12.04
C ILE A 10 -22.41 -2.47 -12.00
N ASP A 11 -21.85 -2.66 -13.18
CA ASP A 11 -20.46 -3.06 -13.37
C ASP A 11 -19.87 -2.34 -14.59
N THR A 12 -18.53 -2.29 -14.75
CA THR A 12 -17.88 -1.54 -15.81
C THR A 12 -16.75 -2.31 -16.45
N GLU A 13 -16.67 -2.25 -17.80
CA GLU A 13 -15.56 -2.77 -18.56
C GLU A 13 -14.68 -1.66 -19.11
N THR A 14 -13.38 -1.83 -19.05
CA THR A 14 -12.43 -0.73 -19.27
C THR A 14 -11.27 -1.11 -20.18
N CYS A 15 -10.68 -0.11 -20.82
CA CYS A 15 -9.44 -0.24 -21.55
C CYS A 15 -8.24 -0.23 -20.58
N GLY A 16 -8.01 -1.34 -19.87
CA GLY A 16 -7.04 -1.45 -18.78
C GLY A 16 -7.57 -0.90 -17.45
N PHE A 17 -6.89 -1.20 -16.35
CA PHE A 17 -7.38 -0.92 -14.98
C PHE A 17 -7.70 0.55 -14.68
N HIS A 18 -7.03 1.46 -15.34
CA HIS A 18 -7.19 2.91 -15.11
C HIS A 18 -7.56 3.66 -16.39
N GLY A 19 -7.77 2.92 -17.48
CA GLY A 19 -8.12 3.49 -18.76
C GLY A 19 -9.54 4.05 -18.81
N LEU A 20 -10.03 4.25 -20.02
CA LEU A 20 -11.40 4.69 -20.23
C LEU A 20 -12.34 3.49 -20.12
N ALA A 21 -13.47 3.68 -19.45
CA ALA A 21 -14.56 2.72 -19.52
C ALA A 21 -15.10 2.67 -20.96
N THR A 22 -15.34 1.47 -21.45
CA THR A 22 -15.87 1.21 -22.79
C THR A 22 -17.30 0.70 -22.75
N LEU A 23 -17.66 0.05 -21.64
CA LEU A 23 -18.99 -0.52 -21.45
C LEU A 23 -19.46 -0.28 -20.01
N ILE A 24 -20.73 0.09 -19.83
CA ILE A 24 -21.43 0.04 -18.55
C ILE A 24 -22.52 -1.02 -18.69
N GLN A 25 -22.40 -2.08 -17.93
CA GLN A 25 -23.48 -3.06 -17.82
C GLN A 25 -24.28 -2.80 -16.56
N TRP A 26 -25.59 -2.85 -16.69
CA TRP A 26 -26.49 -2.53 -15.58
C TRP A 26 -27.85 -3.22 -15.68
N ALA A 27 -28.48 -3.40 -14.54
CA ALA A 27 -29.87 -3.82 -14.43
C ALA A 27 -30.57 -2.99 -13.35
N TYR A 28 -31.85 -2.73 -13.56
CA TYR A 28 -32.70 -2.12 -12.54
C TYR A 28 -33.57 -3.19 -11.89
N GLU A 29 -33.46 -3.31 -10.56
CA GLU A 29 -34.19 -4.31 -9.77
C GLU A 29 -34.01 -5.75 -10.34
N ASP A 30 -35.10 -6.39 -10.77
CA ASP A 30 -35.11 -7.74 -11.39
C ASP A 30 -35.17 -7.69 -12.92
N GLY A 31 -35.06 -6.51 -13.51
CA GLY A 31 -35.11 -6.33 -14.96
C GLY A 31 -33.93 -6.94 -15.70
N ASP A 32 -34.02 -6.86 -17.03
CA ASP A 32 -32.98 -7.35 -17.93
C ASP A 32 -31.67 -6.60 -17.75
N VAL A 33 -30.57 -7.27 -18.07
CA VAL A 33 -29.25 -6.65 -18.08
C VAL A 33 -29.03 -5.89 -19.39
N HIS A 34 -28.76 -4.61 -19.28
CA HIS A 34 -28.44 -3.73 -20.39
C HIS A 34 -26.93 -3.52 -20.52
N LEU A 35 -26.46 -3.49 -21.76
CA LEU A 35 -25.08 -3.16 -22.11
C LEU A 35 -25.08 -1.77 -22.76
N HIS A 36 -24.60 -0.76 -22.03
CA HIS A 36 -24.50 0.61 -22.51
C HIS A 36 -23.11 0.83 -23.11
N GLU A 37 -23.05 0.86 -24.44
CA GLU A 37 -21.84 1.01 -25.23
C GLU A 37 -21.48 2.50 -25.34
N LEU A 38 -20.61 2.97 -24.47
CA LEU A 38 -20.24 4.37 -24.31
C LEU A 38 -19.80 5.08 -25.61
N TRP A 39 -19.26 4.31 -26.54
CA TRP A 39 -18.75 4.86 -27.82
C TRP A 39 -19.81 5.03 -28.91
N ARG A 40 -21.04 4.47 -28.72
CA ARG A 40 -22.09 4.42 -29.75
C ARG A 40 -23.30 5.31 -29.44
N VAL A 41 -23.36 5.86 -28.27
CA VAL A 41 -24.49 6.66 -27.80
C VAL A 41 -24.05 8.10 -27.60
N PRO A 42 -24.98 9.05 -27.71
CA PRO A 42 -24.71 10.44 -27.41
C PRO A 42 -24.10 10.65 -26.02
N VAL A 43 -23.20 11.61 -25.92
CA VAL A 43 -22.60 11.99 -24.64
C VAL A 43 -23.65 12.26 -23.58
N GLN A 44 -24.76 12.93 -23.96
CA GLN A 44 -25.86 13.24 -23.04
C GLN A 44 -26.56 12.00 -22.50
N ASP A 45 -26.82 11.00 -23.34
CA ASP A 45 -27.50 9.76 -22.91
C ASP A 45 -26.72 9.02 -21.81
N THR A 46 -25.38 9.03 -21.91
CA THR A 46 -24.51 8.49 -20.87
C THR A 46 -24.57 9.29 -19.57
N LEU A 47 -24.60 10.61 -19.67
CA LEU A 47 -24.73 11.48 -18.49
C LEU A 47 -26.07 11.25 -17.79
N ASP A 48 -27.17 11.22 -18.55
CA ASP A 48 -28.52 10.98 -18.03
C ASP A 48 -28.63 9.58 -17.36
N LEU A 49 -27.98 8.57 -17.94
CA LEU A 49 -27.92 7.24 -17.35
C LEU A 49 -27.18 7.26 -15.99
N ILE A 50 -26.01 7.88 -15.91
CA ILE A 50 -25.24 7.97 -14.68
C ILE A 50 -25.99 8.77 -13.61
N GLU A 51 -26.63 9.87 -13.99
CA GLU A 51 -27.45 10.67 -13.07
C GLU A 51 -28.63 9.86 -12.53
N ARG A 52 -29.30 9.08 -13.37
CA ARG A 52 -30.37 8.15 -12.94
C ARG A 52 -29.87 7.13 -11.93
N PHE A 53 -28.67 6.57 -12.10
CA PHE A 53 -28.10 5.66 -11.12
C PHE A 53 -27.97 6.32 -9.74
N THR A 54 -27.59 7.59 -9.71
CA THR A 54 -27.40 8.32 -8.45
C THR A 54 -28.68 8.63 -7.68
N GLU A 55 -29.84 8.55 -8.32
CA GLU A 55 -31.14 8.77 -7.68
C GLU A 55 -31.62 7.54 -6.88
N GLY A 56 -31.14 6.34 -7.22
CA GLY A 56 -31.44 5.08 -6.56
C GLY A 56 -30.31 4.59 -5.66
N THR A 57 -30.37 3.29 -5.35
CA THR A 57 -29.28 2.57 -4.69
C THR A 57 -28.35 1.99 -5.74
N CYS A 58 -27.09 2.45 -5.76
CA CYS A 58 -26.05 1.85 -6.60
C CYS A 58 -25.49 0.61 -5.92
N VAL A 59 -25.64 -0.56 -6.53
CA VAL A 59 -25.10 -1.82 -6.03
C VAL A 59 -23.96 -2.27 -6.93
N PHE A 60 -22.78 -2.41 -6.34
CA PHE A 60 -21.57 -2.85 -7.03
C PHE A 60 -21.01 -4.11 -6.36
N PHE A 61 -20.37 -4.94 -7.15
CA PHE A 61 -19.51 -5.94 -6.54
C PHE A 61 -18.28 -5.27 -5.90
N ASN A 62 -17.58 -4.41 -6.63
CA ASN A 62 -16.41 -3.67 -6.15
C ASN A 62 -16.56 -2.16 -6.39
N ALA A 63 -17.30 -1.49 -5.52
CA ALA A 63 -17.58 -0.06 -5.67
C ALA A 63 -16.33 0.82 -5.82
N THR A 64 -15.17 0.44 -5.23
CA THR A 64 -13.94 1.23 -5.39
C THR A 64 -13.41 1.24 -6.82
N TYR A 65 -13.76 0.24 -7.62
CA TYR A 65 -13.37 0.16 -9.03
C TYR A 65 -14.42 0.83 -9.93
N ASP A 66 -15.65 0.34 -9.87
CA ASP A 66 -16.71 0.79 -10.78
C ASP A 66 -17.09 2.25 -10.57
N TRP A 67 -17.20 2.67 -9.31
CA TRP A 67 -17.48 4.08 -9.00
C TRP A 67 -16.36 5.02 -9.44
N PHE A 68 -15.10 4.59 -9.39
CA PHE A 68 -13.99 5.33 -9.96
C PHE A 68 -14.20 5.58 -11.47
N HIS A 69 -14.59 4.56 -12.21
CA HIS A 69 -14.83 4.68 -13.65
C HIS A 69 -16.08 5.49 -13.98
N LEU A 70 -17.13 5.38 -13.19
CA LEU A 70 -18.31 6.25 -13.35
C LEU A 70 -17.99 7.71 -13.07
N CYS A 71 -17.22 8.02 -12.01
CA CYS A 71 -16.75 9.39 -11.76
C CYS A 71 -15.92 9.92 -12.94
N LYS A 72 -15.04 9.10 -13.48
CA LYS A 72 -14.21 9.43 -14.63
C LYS A 72 -15.06 9.72 -15.87
N VAL A 73 -15.95 8.83 -16.24
CA VAL A 73 -16.84 8.99 -17.39
C VAL A 73 -17.71 10.24 -17.21
N TYR A 74 -18.36 10.38 -16.05
CA TYR A 74 -19.24 11.51 -15.78
C TYR A 74 -18.55 12.86 -15.99
N THR A 75 -17.36 13.02 -15.41
CA THR A 75 -16.64 14.29 -15.52
C THR A 75 -16.05 14.51 -16.92
N MET A 76 -15.52 13.48 -17.57
CA MET A 76 -15.01 13.56 -18.95
C MET A 76 -16.13 13.86 -19.94
N TRP A 77 -17.29 13.19 -19.84
CA TRP A 77 -18.42 13.41 -20.75
C TRP A 77 -18.99 14.82 -20.59
N ARG A 78 -18.96 15.41 -19.41
CA ARG A 78 -19.30 16.83 -19.22
C ARG A 78 -18.36 17.77 -19.96
N VAL A 79 -17.06 17.46 -19.98
CA VAL A 79 -16.09 18.21 -20.78
C VAL A 79 -16.34 18.02 -22.26
N LEU A 80 -16.55 16.79 -22.72
CA LEU A 80 -16.85 16.48 -24.12
C LEU A 80 -18.16 17.15 -24.59
N LYS A 81 -19.21 17.12 -23.76
CA LYS A 81 -20.45 17.86 -24.02
C LYS A 81 -20.22 19.36 -24.23
N LYS A 82 -19.34 19.95 -23.42
CA LYS A 82 -18.98 21.37 -23.55
C LYS A 82 -18.24 21.65 -24.86
N TRP A 83 -17.38 20.74 -25.31
CA TRP A 83 -16.55 20.93 -26.50
C TRP A 83 -17.24 20.54 -27.80
N HIS A 84 -17.98 19.45 -27.81
CA HIS A 84 -18.55 18.83 -29.02
C HIS A 84 -20.08 18.81 -29.05
N GLY A 85 -20.75 19.23 -27.98
CA GLY A 85 -22.22 19.24 -27.87
C GLY A 85 -22.79 17.96 -27.22
N PRO A 86 -24.10 18.01 -26.86
CA PRO A 86 -24.78 16.91 -26.16
C PRO A 86 -24.93 15.63 -27.03
N ASP A 87 -25.12 15.83 -28.35
CA ASP A 87 -25.38 14.75 -29.31
C ASP A 87 -24.09 14.11 -29.87
N ALA A 88 -22.93 14.56 -29.41
CA ALA A 88 -21.65 14.02 -29.87
C ALA A 88 -21.54 12.52 -29.52
N ILE A 89 -21.12 11.73 -30.51
CA ILE A 89 -20.87 10.30 -30.36
C ILE A 89 -19.38 10.11 -30.06
N PRO A 90 -18.99 9.48 -28.93
CA PRO A 90 -17.58 9.35 -28.56
C PRO A 90 -16.70 8.63 -29.59
N ALA A 91 -17.27 7.71 -30.39
CA ALA A 91 -16.52 7.06 -31.48
C ALA A 91 -16.09 8.02 -32.58
N ASP A 92 -16.81 9.14 -32.77
CA ASP A 92 -16.52 10.15 -33.79
C ASP A 92 -15.60 11.26 -33.26
N ILE A 93 -15.35 11.29 -31.95
CA ILE A 93 -14.47 12.27 -31.31
C ILE A 93 -13.01 11.84 -31.49
N PRO A 94 -12.12 12.74 -31.91
CA PRO A 94 -10.71 12.43 -31.99
C PRO A 94 -10.17 11.90 -30.65
N VAL A 95 -9.41 10.81 -30.69
CA VAL A 95 -8.81 10.19 -29.50
C VAL A 95 -7.98 11.20 -28.69
N ARG A 96 -7.39 12.19 -29.37
CA ARG A 96 -6.69 13.29 -28.74
C ARG A 96 -7.58 14.09 -27.81
N ASP A 97 -8.79 14.44 -28.26
CA ASP A 97 -9.74 15.23 -27.48
C ASP A 97 -10.26 14.43 -26.28
N LEU A 98 -10.46 13.10 -26.44
CA LEU A 98 -10.78 12.21 -25.34
C LEU A 98 -9.66 12.22 -24.27
N ALA A 99 -8.39 12.16 -24.70
CA ALA A 99 -7.25 12.19 -23.80
C ALA A 99 -7.05 13.55 -23.09
N ASP A 100 -7.33 14.65 -23.81
CA ASP A 100 -7.25 15.99 -23.23
C ASP A 100 -8.43 16.26 -22.28
N ALA A 101 -9.64 15.74 -22.61
CA ALA A 101 -10.79 15.77 -21.70
C ALA A 101 -10.51 15.05 -20.38
N GLU A 102 -9.72 13.97 -20.37
CA GLU A 102 -9.31 13.29 -19.14
C GLU A 102 -8.55 14.21 -18.19
N LYS A 103 -7.74 15.13 -18.70
CA LYS A 103 -6.99 16.09 -17.88
C LYS A 103 -7.90 17.16 -17.30
N GLU A 104 -8.74 17.81 -18.15
CA GLU A 104 -9.66 18.86 -17.72
C GLU A 104 -10.70 18.32 -16.72
N ALA A 105 -11.15 17.09 -16.91
CA ALA A 105 -12.16 16.45 -16.09
C ALA A 105 -11.80 16.27 -14.61
N ARG A 106 -10.50 16.31 -14.26
CA ARG A 106 -10.03 16.13 -12.86
C ARG A 106 -10.58 17.17 -11.90
N ASP A 107 -10.83 18.38 -12.40
CA ASP A 107 -11.36 19.49 -11.61
C ASP A 107 -12.89 19.63 -11.76
N GLY A 108 -13.53 18.64 -12.38
CA GLY A 108 -14.98 18.59 -12.54
C GLY A 108 -15.72 18.29 -11.24
N PRO A 109 -17.06 18.37 -11.25
CA PRO A 109 -17.86 18.14 -10.07
C PRO A 109 -17.78 16.67 -9.60
N CYS A 110 -17.74 16.46 -8.29
CA CYS A 110 -17.81 15.13 -7.71
C CYS A 110 -19.18 14.49 -7.93
N LEU A 111 -19.20 13.29 -8.50
CA LEU A 111 -20.39 12.45 -8.56
C LEU A 111 -20.74 11.93 -7.16
N LYS A 112 -22.01 12.00 -6.78
CA LYS A 112 -22.50 11.55 -5.47
C LYS A 112 -23.68 10.61 -5.67
N ALA A 113 -23.56 9.37 -5.18
CA ALA A 113 -24.70 8.47 -5.11
C ALA A 113 -25.59 8.83 -3.91
N LYS A 114 -26.91 8.68 -4.07
CA LYS A 114 -27.84 8.76 -2.94
C LYS A 114 -27.61 7.64 -1.96
N ASP A 115 -27.53 6.42 -2.44
CA ASP A 115 -27.26 5.22 -1.66
C ASP A 115 -26.27 4.31 -2.42
N MET A 116 -25.39 3.63 -1.69
CA MET A 116 -24.39 2.73 -2.26
C MET A 116 -24.27 1.42 -1.45
N VAL A 117 -23.99 0.32 -2.16
CA VAL A 117 -23.66 -0.98 -1.57
C VAL A 117 -22.44 -1.55 -2.28
N CYS A 118 -21.44 -1.97 -1.49
CA CYS A 118 -20.25 -2.68 -1.96
C CYS A 118 -20.23 -4.12 -1.44
N LEU A 119 -20.61 -5.07 -2.27
CA LEU A 119 -20.76 -6.47 -1.85
C LEU A 119 -19.43 -7.13 -1.51
N MET A 120 -18.34 -6.75 -2.19
CA MET A 120 -17.00 -7.25 -1.87
C MET A 120 -16.57 -6.85 -0.44
N LEU A 121 -16.84 -5.63 -0.02
CA LEU A 121 -16.54 -5.19 1.34
C LEU A 121 -17.46 -5.89 2.35
N HIS A 122 -18.73 -6.00 2.02
CA HIS A 122 -19.70 -6.72 2.87
C HIS A 122 -19.30 -8.19 3.07
N SER A 123 -18.76 -8.86 2.05
CA SER A 123 -18.27 -10.25 2.16
C SER A 123 -17.15 -10.42 3.21
N ARG A 124 -16.58 -9.33 3.69
CA ARG A 124 -15.51 -9.32 4.71
C ARG A 124 -16.03 -9.08 6.12
N LYS A 125 -17.34 -9.04 6.33
CA LYS A 125 -17.96 -8.69 7.62
C LYS A 125 -18.88 -9.77 8.17
N GLY A 126 -19.10 -9.74 9.51
CA GLY A 126 -20.13 -10.48 10.21
C GLY A 126 -20.14 -11.99 9.98
N LYS A 127 -21.34 -12.55 9.82
CA LYS A 127 -21.53 -14.00 9.57
C LYS A 127 -20.88 -14.46 8.27
N PHE A 128 -20.74 -13.58 7.29
CA PHE A 128 -20.09 -13.89 6.02
C PHE A 128 -18.57 -13.91 6.16
N GLN A 129 -18.02 -13.11 7.06
CA GLN A 129 -16.61 -13.18 7.41
C GLN A 129 -16.25 -14.56 7.94
N SER A 130 -17.05 -15.15 8.84
CA SER A 130 -16.79 -16.48 9.39
C SER A 130 -16.91 -17.60 8.33
N LEU A 131 -17.81 -17.48 7.37
CA LEU A 131 -17.88 -18.36 6.21
C LEU A 131 -16.65 -18.24 5.31
N MET A 132 -16.19 -17.00 5.09
CA MET A 132 -15.00 -16.71 4.30
C MET A 132 -13.71 -17.04 5.05
N ASP A 133 -13.69 -16.92 6.38
CA ASP A 133 -12.52 -17.21 7.21
C ASP A 133 -12.11 -18.68 7.17
N ARG A 134 -13.04 -19.59 6.91
CA ARG A 134 -12.71 -20.98 6.58
C ARG A 134 -11.83 -21.08 5.34
N HIS A 135 -11.96 -20.12 4.43
CA HIS A 135 -11.16 -19.99 3.22
C HIS A 135 -9.98 -19.03 3.40
N ASP A 136 -9.98 -18.24 4.49
CA ASP A 136 -9.04 -17.18 4.83
C ASP A 136 -8.00 -17.59 5.88
N VAL A 137 -7.85 -18.87 6.15
CA VAL A 137 -6.88 -19.34 7.15
C VAL A 137 -5.49 -18.83 6.78
N LYS A 138 -5.08 -17.82 7.50
CA LYS A 138 -3.86 -17.06 7.17
C LYS A 138 -2.60 -17.75 7.63
N VAL A 139 -2.68 -18.44 8.72
CA VAL A 139 -1.55 -19.18 9.29
C VAL A 139 -2.08 -20.40 10.01
N THR A 140 -1.87 -21.55 9.44
CA THR A 140 -2.01 -22.78 10.22
C THR A 140 -0.70 -23.50 10.19
N LYS A 141 -0.20 -23.82 11.36
CA LYS A 141 0.91 -24.74 11.51
C LYS A 141 0.37 -26.13 11.30
N VAL A 142 0.87 -26.78 10.28
CA VAL A 142 0.53 -28.18 9.98
C VAL A 142 1.83 -28.96 10.05
N PRO A 143 1.86 -30.10 10.72
CA PRO A 143 3.00 -30.99 10.68
C PRO A 143 3.40 -31.26 9.22
N ALA A 144 4.70 -31.23 8.93
CA ALA A 144 5.19 -31.35 7.55
C ALA A 144 4.78 -32.68 6.91
N CYS A 145 4.68 -33.75 7.70
CA CYS A 145 4.21 -35.05 7.25
C CYS A 145 2.76 -35.06 6.73
N LEU A 146 1.90 -34.19 7.25
CA LEU A 146 0.51 -34.06 6.79
C LEU A 146 0.40 -33.06 5.62
N ALA A 147 1.23 -32.03 5.61
CA ALA A 147 1.18 -31.03 4.58
C ALA A 147 1.62 -31.53 3.20
N HIS A 148 2.61 -32.43 3.16
CA HIS A 148 3.18 -32.93 1.91
C HIS A 148 2.25 -33.90 1.15
N PRO A 149 1.72 -34.97 1.75
CA PRO A 149 0.77 -35.87 1.08
C PRO A 149 -0.48 -35.14 0.63
N LEU A 150 -1.10 -34.37 1.52
CA LEU A 150 -2.31 -33.62 1.23
C LEU A 150 -2.12 -32.61 0.09
N ALA A 151 -0.96 -31.97 0.03
CA ALA A 151 -0.65 -31.03 -1.05
C ALA A 151 -0.46 -31.72 -2.41
N ASN A 152 -0.12 -33.00 -2.44
CA ASN A 152 0.03 -33.76 -3.68
C ASN A 152 -1.27 -34.41 -4.16
N GLU A 153 -2.16 -34.77 -3.24
CA GLU A 153 -3.41 -35.50 -3.55
C GLU A 153 -4.52 -34.57 -4.04
N LEU A 154 -4.56 -33.34 -3.55
CA LEU A 154 -5.63 -32.40 -3.85
C LEU A 154 -5.14 -31.23 -4.70
N GLU A 155 -5.71 -31.06 -5.85
CA GLU A 155 -5.21 -30.20 -6.92
C GLU A 155 -4.93 -28.74 -6.48
N ASN A 156 -5.80 -28.12 -5.73
CA ASN A 156 -5.63 -26.72 -5.37
C ASN A 156 -6.02 -26.35 -3.93
N ARG A 157 -6.87 -27.15 -3.27
CA ARG A 157 -7.44 -26.84 -1.94
C ARG A 157 -7.65 -28.13 -1.15
N ILE A 158 -7.42 -28.04 0.14
CA ILE A 158 -7.56 -29.14 1.09
C ILE A 158 -8.33 -28.62 2.28
N GLU A 159 -9.34 -29.35 2.71
CA GLU A 159 -10.02 -29.12 3.98
C GLU A 159 -9.59 -30.16 5.00
N LEU A 160 -9.03 -29.72 6.12
CA LEU A 160 -8.63 -30.55 7.23
C LEU A 160 -9.19 -29.95 8.52
N ASP A 161 -9.98 -30.71 9.26
CA ASP A 161 -10.64 -30.26 10.51
C ASP A 161 -11.44 -28.96 10.37
N GLY A 162 -12.10 -28.76 9.23
CA GLY A 162 -12.85 -27.55 8.92
C GLY A 162 -11.98 -26.35 8.52
N ILE A 163 -10.68 -26.56 8.32
CA ILE A 163 -9.71 -25.54 7.87
C ILE A 163 -9.35 -25.81 6.41
N LEU A 164 -9.54 -24.79 5.58
CA LEU A 164 -9.22 -24.87 4.17
C LEU A 164 -7.81 -24.35 3.88
N PHE A 165 -7.03 -25.18 3.22
CA PHE A 165 -5.66 -24.88 2.78
C PHE A 165 -5.61 -24.71 1.26
N ALA A 166 -4.83 -23.76 0.78
CA ALA A 166 -4.65 -23.54 -0.65
C ALA A 166 -3.21 -23.61 -1.11
N LYS A 167 -3.07 -24.06 -2.33
CA LYS A 167 -1.81 -24.13 -3.05
C LYS A 167 -1.28 -22.73 -3.33
N LYS A 168 -0.05 -22.45 -2.93
CA LYS A 168 0.64 -21.21 -3.27
C LYS A 168 1.55 -21.45 -4.47
N LYS A 169 1.28 -20.81 -5.61
CA LYS A 169 2.28 -20.72 -6.69
C LYS A 169 3.44 -19.86 -6.22
N ASN A 170 4.61 -20.45 -6.08
CA ASN A 170 5.85 -19.71 -5.93
C ASN A 170 6.45 -19.53 -7.33
N LYS A 171 6.82 -18.31 -7.70
CA LYS A 171 7.43 -18.02 -9.01
C LYS A 171 8.70 -18.83 -9.28
N ASN A 172 9.38 -19.27 -8.22
CA ASN A 172 10.66 -19.99 -8.27
C ASN A 172 10.56 -21.47 -7.87
N ALA A 173 9.37 -21.98 -7.63
CA ALA A 173 9.18 -23.35 -7.20
C ALA A 173 8.10 -24.04 -8.04
N PRO A 174 8.38 -25.28 -8.47
CA PRO A 174 7.57 -25.90 -9.50
C PRO A 174 6.13 -26.19 -9.12
N LYS A 175 5.75 -26.31 -7.88
CA LYS A 175 4.36 -26.70 -7.56
C LYS A 175 3.77 -26.14 -6.25
N TRP A 176 4.46 -26.18 -5.08
CA TRP A 176 3.85 -25.91 -3.78
C TRP A 176 4.80 -25.16 -2.83
N GLY A 177 4.33 -24.10 -2.17
CA GLY A 177 5.16 -23.38 -1.20
C GLY A 177 5.54 -24.19 0.03
N VAL A 178 4.76 -25.20 0.38
CA VAL A 178 5.04 -26.19 1.42
C VAL A 178 6.13 -27.16 0.96
N TYR A 179 6.02 -27.65 -0.26
CA TYR A 179 6.97 -28.56 -0.87
C TYR A 179 8.38 -27.98 -0.96
N ASP A 180 8.49 -26.69 -1.31
CA ASP A 180 9.76 -25.99 -1.37
C ASP A 180 10.46 -25.87 -0.03
N ARG A 181 9.72 -25.68 1.05
CA ARG A 181 10.31 -25.63 2.40
C ARG A 181 10.83 -26.96 2.86
N ILE A 182 10.18 -28.05 2.47
CA ILE A 182 10.62 -29.40 2.78
C ILE A 182 11.85 -29.76 1.94
N LYS A 183 11.91 -29.35 0.66
CA LYS A 183 13.04 -29.63 -0.23
C LYS A 183 14.28 -28.76 -0.03
N LYS A 184 14.12 -27.50 0.38
CA LYS A 184 15.23 -26.56 0.58
C LYS A 184 15.94 -26.71 1.94
N GLY A 185 15.40 -27.50 2.84
CA GLY A 185 16.11 -27.85 4.06
C GLY A 185 17.30 -28.76 3.69
N LYS A 186 18.51 -28.37 4.03
CA LYS A 186 19.67 -29.25 4.09
C LYS A 186 19.49 -30.40 5.13
N ASP A 187 18.30 -30.54 5.61
CA ASP A 187 17.90 -31.34 6.75
C ASP A 187 17.17 -32.60 6.26
N ASP A 188 17.77 -33.32 5.31
CA ASP A 188 17.36 -34.71 5.00
C ASP A 188 17.50 -35.63 6.23
N GLU A 189 18.12 -35.13 7.30
CA GLU A 189 18.33 -35.85 8.56
C GLU A 189 17.28 -35.52 9.64
N ILE A 190 16.45 -34.48 9.47
CA ILE A 190 15.43 -34.16 10.47
C ILE A 190 14.13 -34.85 10.08
N ASP A 191 13.65 -35.71 10.98
CA ASP A 191 12.34 -36.32 10.82
C ASP A 191 11.27 -35.26 10.48
N PRO A 192 10.69 -35.30 9.28
CA PRO A 192 9.71 -34.35 8.83
C PRO A 192 8.46 -34.29 9.71
N HIS A 193 8.21 -35.30 10.54
CA HIS A 193 7.09 -35.35 11.48
C HIS A 193 7.15 -34.27 12.57
N PHE A 194 8.32 -33.73 12.88
CA PHE A 194 8.50 -32.74 13.94
C PHE A 194 8.64 -31.29 13.43
N LYS A 195 8.60 -31.08 12.12
CA LYS A 195 8.76 -29.75 11.55
C LYS A 195 7.40 -29.16 11.17
N ASP A 196 7.01 -28.11 11.87
CA ASP A 196 5.80 -27.35 11.52
C ASP A 196 5.98 -26.56 10.23
N VAL A 197 5.02 -26.66 9.34
CA VAL A 197 4.96 -25.90 8.10
C VAL A 197 3.87 -24.86 8.19
N VAL A 198 4.22 -23.61 7.86
CA VAL A 198 3.26 -22.50 7.82
C VAL A 198 2.70 -22.38 6.42
N LEU A 199 1.43 -22.73 6.25
CA LEU A 199 0.69 -22.52 5.03
C LEU A 199 0.05 -21.13 5.05
N LYS A 200 0.36 -20.32 4.04
CA LYS A 200 -0.27 -19.00 3.87
C LYS A 200 -1.30 -19.07 2.77
N PHE A 201 -2.51 -18.73 3.11
CA PHE A 201 -3.63 -18.67 2.20
C PHE A 201 -4.04 -17.22 1.94
N LYS A 202 -4.26 -16.87 0.68
CA LYS A 202 -4.96 -15.63 0.29
C LYS A 202 -6.28 -16.02 -0.36
N PRO A 203 -7.41 -15.64 0.23
CA PRO A 203 -8.68 -15.93 -0.37
C PRO A 203 -8.83 -15.16 -1.67
N ALA A 204 -9.39 -15.80 -2.66
CA ALA A 204 -9.90 -15.12 -3.81
C ALA A 204 -11.30 -14.58 -3.44
N ARG A 205 -11.43 -13.27 -3.34
CA ARG A 205 -12.73 -12.60 -3.15
C ARG A 205 -13.18 -11.98 -4.46
N ALA A 206 -12.98 -12.68 -5.55
CA ALA A 206 -13.50 -12.31 -6.85
C ALA A 206 -14.99 -12.67 -6.95
N LEU A 207 -15.74 -11.94 -7.76
CA LEU A 207 -17.16 -12.19 -7.99
C LEU A 207 -17.44 -13.64 -8.39
N LYS A 208 -16.71 -14.15 -9.37
CA LYS A 208 -16.85 -15.54 -9.86
C LYS A 208 -16.58 -16.58 -8.76
N TYR A 209 -15.60 -16.30 -7.88
CA TYR A 209 -15.34 -17.16 -6.73
C TYR A 209 -16.52 -17.22 -5.76
N LEU A 210 -17.15 -16.06 -5.47
CA LEU A 210 -18.33 -16.02 -4.62
C LEU A 210 -19.54 -16.69 -5.31
N ALA A 211 -19.70 -16.52 -6.62
CA ALA A 211 -20.73 -17.20 -7.38
C ALA A 211 -20.59 -18.72 -7.29
N GLU A 212 -19.38 -19.25 -7.45
CA GLU A 212 -19.08 -20.68 -7.30
C GLU A 212 -19.34 -21.18 -5.88
N HIS A 213 -18.80 -20.49 -4.86
CA HIS A 213 -18.80 -21.00 -3.49
C HIS A 213 -20.07 -20.68 -2.71
N CYS A 214 -20.68 -19.52 -2.92
CA CYS A 214 -21.89 -19.10 -2.22
C CYS A 214 -23.16 -19.54 -2.96
N LEU A 215 -23.21 -19.34 -4.27
CA LEU A 215 -24.39 -19.62 -5.08
C LEU A 215 -24.40 -21.03 -5.67
N LYS A 216 -23.26 -21.76 -5.61
CA LYS A 216 -23.07 -23.07 -6.24
C LYS A 216 -23.28 -23.04 -7.75
N LEU A 217 -22.98 -21.93 -8.37
CA LEU A 217 -22.95 -21.78 -9.81
C LEU A 217 -21.59 -22.22 -10.36
N ASP A 218 -21.57 -22.61 -11.61
CA ASP A 218 -20.34 -22.90 -12.37
C ASP A 218 -20.13 -21.79 -13.41
N PRO A 219 -19.37 -20.74 -13.08
CA PRO A 219 -19.13 -19.66 -14.02
C PRO A 219 -18.37 -20.15 -15.24
N GLU A 220 -18.86 -19.87 -16.41
CA GLU A 220 -18.20 -20.25 -17.67
C GLU A 220 -16.77 -19.64 -17.77
N PHE A 221 -16.63 -18.42 -17.27
CA PHE A 221 -15.34 -17.70 -17.26
C PHE A 221 -14.91 -17.42 -15.83
N HIS A 222 -13.73 -17.89 -15.42
CA HIS A 222 -13.22 -17.73 -14.07
C HIS A 222 -12.37 -16.47 -13.88
N SER A 223 -11.92 -15.86 -14.97
CA SER A 223 -11.03 -14.72 -14.94
C SER A 223 -11.29 -13.79 -16.12
N PHE A 224 -11.16 -12.48 -15.89
CA PHE A 224 -11.15 -11.50 -16.98
C PHE A 224 -10.12 -11.83 -18.07
N LYS A 225 -9.09 -12.59 -17.74
CA LYS A 225 -8.07 -13.05 -18.69
C LYS A 225 -8.64 -13.98 -19.78
N ASP A 226 -9.73 -14.60 -19.52
CA ASP A 226 -10.34 -15.54 -20.46
C ASP A 226 -11.06 -14.80 -21.60
N VAL A 227 -11.45 -13.55 -21.37
CA VAL A 227 -12.31 -12.77 -22.27
C VAL A 227 -11.73 -11.42 -22.72
N TYR A 228 -10.80 -10.85 -21.97
CA TYR A 228 -10.23 -9.54 -22.30
C TYR A 228 -9.12 -9.60 -23.36
N PRO A 229 -8.92 -8.56 -24.18
CA PRO A 229 -7.79 -8.47 -25.08
C PRO A 229 -6.44 -8.61 -24.34
N GLU A 230 -5.47 -9.25 -24.95
CA GLU A 230 -4.14 -9.45 -24.37
C GLU A 230 -3.48 -8.13 -23.94
N THR A 231 -3.73 -7.06 -24.67
CA THR A 231 -3.27 -5.69 -24.34
C THR A 231 -3.74 -5.21 -22.98
N THR A 232 -4.95 -5.59 -22.53
CA THR A 232 -5.46 -5.25 -21.19
C THR A 232 -4.61 -5.88 -20.09
N TYR A 233 -4.18 -7.11 -20.25
CA TYR A 233 -3.30 -7.76 -19.28
C TYR A 233 -1.96 -7.07 -19.17
N LYS A 234 -1.37 -6.77 -20.32
CA LYS A 234 -0.07 -6.12 -20.36
C LYS A 234 -0.12 -4.77 -19.68
N LEU A 235 -1.18 -3.99 -19.88
CA LEU A 235 -1.40 -2.74 -19.14
C LEU A 235 -1.55 -2.96 -17.63
N ALA A 236 -2.31 -3.97 -17.23
CA ALA A 236 -2.51 -4.31 -15.82
C ALA A 236 -1.22 -4.78 -15.14
N GLU A 237 -0.41 -5.61 -15.84
CA GLU A 237 0.85 -6.15 -15.32
C GLU A 237 1.95 -5.09 -15.20
N LEU A 238 1.91 -4.06 -16.01
CA LEU A 238 2.87 -2.96 -15.98
C LEU A 238 2.76 -2.08 -14.73
N GLY A 239 1.63 -2.09 -14.03
CA GLY A 239 1.43 -1.34 -12.79
C GLY A 239 1.54 0.17 -12.94
N TYR A 240 1.22 0.72 -14.11
CA TYR A 240 1.35 2.15 -14.41
C TYR A 240 0.16 2.99 -13.98
N ALA A 241 -0.38 2.71 -12.80
CA ALA A 241 -1.43 3.53 -12.21
C ALA A 241 -1.17 5.05 -12.29
N PRO A 242 0.04 5.56 -12.00
CA PRO A 242 0.31 7.00 -12.08
C PRO A 242 0.09 7.59 -13.47
N PHE A 243 0.46 6.86 -14.54
CA PHE A 243 0.28 7.34 -15.91
C PHE A 243 -1.16 7.27 -16.38
N ALA A 244 -1.88 6.22 -15.98
CA ALA A 244 -3.28 6.08 -16.32
C ALA A 244 -4.19 7.04 -15.54
N LEU A 245 -3.76 7.45 -14.34
CA LEU A 245 -4.46 8.41 -13.49
C LEU A 245 -4.05 9.86 -13.75
N GLY A 246 -2.80 10.08 -14.16
CA GLY A 246 -2.29 11.40 -14.49
C GLY A 246 -2.58 11.80 -15.94
N ALA A 247 -1.69 12.54 -16.54
CA ALA A 247 -1.74 12.82 -17.96
C ALA A 247 -1.30 11.59 -18.75
N CYS A 248 -2.08 11.15 -19.71
CA CYS A 248 -1.63 10.15 -20.66
C CYS A 248 -0.32 10.65 -21.31
N PRO A 249 0.79 9.91 -21.20
CA PRO A 249 2.05 10.34 -21.77
C PRO A 249 1.92 10.38 -23.31
N ARG A 250 2.04 11.59 -23.84
CA ARG A 250 1.85 11.87 -25.25
C ARG A 250 3.20 12.12 -25.88
N GLY A 251 3.59 11.32 -26.86
CA GLY A 251 4.73 11.57 -27.69
C GLY A 251 4.44 12.54 -28.82
N GLU A 252 5.48 12.92 -29.59
CA GLU A 252 5.37 13.86 -30.72
C GLU A 252 4.33 13.43 -31.77
N ASN A 253 4.14 12.11 -31.95
CA ASN A 253 3.21 11.53 -32.92
C ASN A 253 1.96 10.92 -32.28
N ASP A 254 1.53 11.39 -31.12
CA ASP A 254 0.40 10.83 -30.37
C ASP A 254 0.55 9.30 -30.13
N ASP A 255 1.78 8.85 -29.88
CA ASP A 255 2.08 7.44 -29.70
C ASP A 255 1.80 6.90 -28.28
N TRP A 256 1.53 7.78 -27.32
CA TRP A 256 1.23 7.50 -25.90
C TRP A 256 2.13 6.41 -25.29
N LYS A 257 3.42 6.46 -25.59
CA LYS A 257 4.40 5.54 -25.00
C LYS A 257 4.52 5.74 -23.51
N VAL A 258 4.49 4.64 -22.78
CA VAL A 258 4.85 4.60 -21.37
C VAL A 258 6.28 4.11 -21.25
N VAL A 259 7.13 4.89 -20.61
CA VAL A 259 8.55 4.58 -20.44
C VAL A 259 8.88 4.34 -18.95
N ASP A 260 9.81 3.43 -18.67
CA ASP A 260 10.35 3.25 -17.34
C ASP A 260 11.35 4.37 -16.97
N LYS A 261 11.90 4.28 -15.77
CA LYS A 261 12.90 5.23 -15.26
C LYS A 261 14.21 5.28 -16.07
N HIS A 262 14.42 4.31 -16.96
CA HIS A 262 15.60 4.21 -17.84
C HIS A 262 15.28 4.64 -19.27
N GLY A 263 14.08 5.19 -19.53
CA GLY A 263 13.64 5.62 -20.86
C GLY A 263 13.20 4.47 -21.78
N LYS A 264 13.14 3.22 -21.28
CA LYS A 264 12.68 2.08 -22.07
C LYS A 264 11.16 2.08 -22.17
N THR A 265 10.63 1.98 -23.40
CA THR A 265 9.19 1.81 -23.61
C THR A 265 8.73 0.47 -23.03
N VAL A 266 7.73 0.53 -22.15
CA VAL A 266 7.17 -0.62 -21.43
C VAL A 266 5.71 -0.88 -21.78
N GLY A 267 5.08 0.02 -22.52
CA GLY A 267 3.70 -0.14 -22.97
C GLY A 267 3.15 1.08 -23.69
N ARG A 268 1.84 1.06 -23.90
CA ARG A 268 1.04 2.17 -24.45
C ARG A 268 -0.06 2.51 -23.48
N ALA A 269 -0.41 3.81 -23.37
CA ALA A 269 -1.58 4.24 -22.62
C ALA A 269 -2.88 3.94 -23.38
N TRP A 270 -4.00 3.98 -22.66
CA TRP A 270 -5.32 3.61 -23.20
C TRP A 270 -5.72 4.33 -24.51
N PRO A 271 -5.36 5.60 -24.76
CA PRO A 271 -5.75 6.25 -26.02
C PRO A 271 -5.25 5.52 -27.26
N LYS A 272 -4.10 4.87 -27.18
CA LYS A 272 -3.57 4.09 -28.30
C LYS A 272 -4.28 2.76 -28.52
N LEU A 273 -4.97 2.27 -27.52
CA LEU A 273 -5.57 0.92 -27.49
C LEU A 273 -7.09 0.95 -27.54
N ILE A 274 -7.71 2.13 -27.45
CA ILE A 274 -9.15 2.25 -27.28
C ILE A 274 -9.95 1.60 -28.43
N HIS A 275 -9.51 1.74 -29.66
CA HIS A 275 -10.21 1.15 -30.82
C HIS A 275 -10.19 -0.39 -30.81
N GLU A 276 -9.09 -1.00 -30.35
CA GLU A 276 -8.99 -2.45 -30.18
C GLU A 276 -10.00 -2.93 -29.13
N HIS A 277 -10.12 -2.21 -28.01
CA HIS A 277 -11.06 -2.55 -26.96
C HIS A 277 -12.52 -2.33 -27.38
N ILE A 278 -12.81 -1.24 -28.09
CA ILE A 278 -14.15 -1.03 -28.67
C ILE A 278 -14.53 -2.18 -29.59
N ALA A 279 -13.66 -2.53 -30.53
CA ALA A 279 -13.90 -3.62 -31.48
C ALA A 279 -14.11 -4.96 -30.76
N HIS A 280 -13.35 -5.21 -29.70
CA HIS A 280 -13.52 -6.41 -28.88
C HIS A 280 -14.94 -6.49 -28.28
N TRP A 281 -15.39 -5.47 -27.59
CA TRP A 281 -16.72 -5.45 -26.96
C TRP A 281 -17.86 -5.42 -27.99
N GLN A 282 -17.61 -4.87 -29.17
CA GLN A 282 -18.59 -4.80 -30.25
C GLN A 282 -18.83 -6.16 -30.92
N HIS A 283 -17.76 -6.97 -31.08
CA HIS A 283 -17.81 -8.16 -31.93
C HIS A 283 -17.62 -9.49 -31.19
N ASN A 284 -17.29 -9.47 -29.89
CA ASN A 284 -17.05 -10.68 -29.12
C ASN A 284 -18.26 -10.99 -28.22
N GLU A 285 -19.10 -11.94 -28.66
CA GLU A 285 -20.29 -12.33 -27.89
C GLU A 285 -19.97 -13.02 -26.56
N GLU A 286 -18.84 -13.72 -26.44
CA GLU A 286 -18.39 -14.31 -25.18
C GLU A 286 -18.07 -13.23 -24.15
N ALA A 287 -17.36 -12.19 -24.57
CA ALA A 287 -17.07 -11.04 -23.72
C ALA A 287 -18.37 -10.31 -23.31
N ARG A 288 -19.31 -10.15 -24.23
CA ARG A 288 -20.62 -9.53 -23.93
C ARG A 288 -21.44 -10.37 -22.94
N ARG A 289 -21.36 -11.68 -23.05
CA ARG A 289 -22.00 -12.62 -22.10
C ARG A 289 -21.32 -12.53 -20.72
N TYR A 290 -20.00 -12.55 -20.69
CA TYR A 290 -19.24 -12.34 -19.46
C TYR A 290 -19.68 -11.06 -18.72
N ALA A 291 -19.81 -9.95 -19.45
CA ALA A 291 -20.23 -8.66 -18.89
C ALA A 291 -21.66 -8.69 -18.33
N ARG A 292 -22.60 -9.39 -19.02
CA ARG A 292 -23.96 -9.58 -18.49
C ARG A 292 -23.97 -10.44 -17.22
N ASP A 293 -23.16 -11.50 -17.21
CA ASP A 293 -23.08 -12.44 -16.08
C ASP A 293 -22.56 -11.75 -14.82
N ASP A 294 -21.68 -10.76 -14.93
CA ASP A 294 -21.15 -10.03 -13.77
C ASP A 294 -22.25 -9.24 -13.06
N VAL A 295 -23.18 -8.65 -13.80
CA VAL A 295 -24.38 -8.00 -13.21
C VAL A 295 -25.33 -9.02 -12.59
N VAL A 296 -25.56 -10.15 -13.27
CA VAL A 296 -26.41 -11.24 -12.76
C VAL A 296 -25.85 -11.80 -11.45
N TYR A 297 -24.56 -12.12 -11.42
CA TYR A 297 -23.92 -12.61 -10.20
C TYR A 297 -23.90 -11.57 -9.08
N THR A 298 -23.70 -10.31 -9.40
CA THR A 298 -23.78 -9.23 -8.41
C THR A 298 -25.15 -9.18 -7.76
N ARG A 299 -26.23 -9.28 -8.53
CA ARG A 299 -27.61 -9.32 -8.04
C ARG A 299 -27.88 -10.56 -7.16
N LEU A 300 -27.44 -11.74 -7.59
CA LEU A 300 -27.60 -12.97 -6.83
C LEU A 300 -26.80 -12.96 -5.51
N ILE A 301 -25.63 -12.37 -5.50
CA ILE A 301 -24.81 -12.20 -4.30
C ILE A 301 -25.47 -11.20 -3.34
N ASP A 302 -26.08 -10.12 -3.82
CA ASP A 302 -26.84 -9.19 -2.99
C ASP A 302 -28.01 -9.89 -2.28
N GLU A 303 -28.76 -10.75 -2.99
CA GLU A 303 -29.82 -11.60 -2.40
C GLU A 303 -29.23 -12.60 -1.40
N TYR A 304 -28.15 -13.29 -1.75
CA TYR A 304 -27.47 -14.25 -0.87
C TYR A 304 -27.00 -13.62 0.45
N PHE A 305 -26.55 -12.39 0.39
CA PHE A 305 -26.16 -11.60 1.56
C PHE A 305 -27.36 -10.97 2.29
N GLU A 306 -28.58 -11.32 1.90
CA GLU A 306 -29.82 -10.84 2.52
C GLU A 306 -30.00 -9.32 2.41
N PHE A 307 -29.54 -8.74 1.31
CA PHE A 307 -29.61 -7.30 1.02
C PHE A 307 -28.93 -6.44 2.09
N PRO A 308 -27.59 -6.39 2.11
CA PRO A 308 -26.84 -5.57 3.06
C PRO A 308 -27.40 -4.15 3.21
N GLU A 309 -27.21 -3.58 4.39
CA GLU A 309 -27.61 -2.19 4.62
C GLU A 309 -27.00 -1.27 3.57
N LYS A 310 -27.83 -0.44 2.96
CA LYS A 310 -27.40 0.53 1.99
C LYS A 310 -26.69 1.69 2.68
N SER A 311 -25.67 2.21 2.04
CA SER A 311 -24.85 3.33 2.57
C SER A 311 -24.23 3.01 3.93
N ASP A 312 -23.86 1.74 4.17
CA ASP A 312 -23.02 1.42 5.31
C ASP A 312 -21.67 2.16 5.21
N ASN A 313 -21.03 2.38 6.35
CA ASN A 313 -19.81 3.19 6.43
C ASN A 313 -18.73 2.76 5.43
N ASP A 314 -18.55 1.45 5.19
CA ASP A 314 -17.52 0.97 4.28
C ASP A 314 -17.93 1.14 2.81
N SER A 315 -19.21 0.98 2.47
CA SER A 315 -19.72 1.25 1.13
C SER A 315 -19.61 2.74 0.78
N VAL A 316 -19.99 3.63 1.71
CA VAL A 316 -19.80 5.08 1.54
C VAL A 316 -18.32 5.41 1.39
N LEU A 317 -17.47 4.85 2.24
CA LEU A 317 -16.02 5.06 2.16
C LEU A 317 -15.43 4.53 0.85
N ALA A 318 -15.96 3.43 0.30
CA ALA A 318 -15.55 2.94 -1.02
C ALA A 318 -15.82 3.96 -2.13
N GLY A 319 -16.99 4.58 -2.11
CA GLY A 319 -17.33 5.67 -3.03
C GLY A 319 -16.42 6.90 -2.86
N MET A 320 -16.17 7.30 -1.61
CA MET A 320 -15.30 8.45 -1.30
C MET A 320 -13.86 8.22 -1.77
N VAL A 321 -13.27 7.05 -1.48
CA VAL A 321 -11.89 6.77 -1.90
C VAL A 321 -11.78 6.62 -3.42
N ALA A 322 -12.81 6.15 -4.10
CA ALA A 322 -12.87 6.12 -5.56
C ALA A 322 -12.86 7.54 -6.15
N ALA A 323 -13.67 8.44 -5.61
CA ALA A 323 -13.72 9.84 -6.03
C ALA A 323 -12.38 10.56 -5.76
N VAL A 324 -11.80 10.39 -4.55
CA VAL A 324 -10.49 10.93 -4.19
C VAL A 324 -9.40 10.42 -5.16
N ARG A 325 -9.44 9.14 -5.52
CA ARG A 325 -8.51 8.56 -6.47
C ARG A 325 -8.66 9.16 -7.87
N TRP A 326 -9.89 9.38 -8.33
CA TRP A 326 -10.15 9.98 -9.63
C TRP A 326 -9.72 11.45 -9.68
N HIS A 327 -10.24 12.29 -8.79
CA HIS A 327 -9.94 13.72 -8.79
C HIS A 327 -8.48 14.00 -8.45
N GLY A 328 -7.91 13.25 -7.47
CA GLY A 328 -6.58 13.49 -6.95
C GLY A 328 -6.47 14.86 -6.27
N PHE A 329 -5.29 15.15 -5.75
CA PHE A 329 -4.95 16.43 -5.14
C PHE A 329 -3.90 17.14 -5.99
N THR A 330 -3.97 18.45 -6.06
CA THR A 330 -2.92 19.26 -6.67
C THR A 330 -1.61 19.10 -5.92
N ILE A 331 -0.50 19.20 -6.64
CA ILE A 331 0.84 19.22 -6.08
C ILE A 331 1.50 20.55 -6.43
N ASP A 332 2.33 21.04 -5.51
CA ASP A 332 3.26 22.12 -5.83
C ASP A 332 4.46 21.51 -6.56
N THR A 333 4.45 21.62 -7.88
CA THR A 333 5.46 21.02 -8.76
C THR A 333 6.87 21.54 -8.45
N GLU A 334 7.01 22.83 -8.10
CA GLU A 334 8.30 23.41 -7.77
C GLU A 334 8.82 22.87 -6.44
N ALA A 335 7.97 22.77 -5.42
CA ALA A 335 8.33 22.17 -4.14
C ALA A 335 8.70 20.69 -4.31
N VAL A 336 7.97 19.94 -5.14
CA VAL A 336 8.29 18.53 -5.43
C VAL A 336 9.64 18.39 -6.13
N HIS A 337 9.98 19.27 -7.10
CA HIS A 337 11.31 19.28 -7.72
C HIS A 337 12.41 19.54 -6.69
N LYS A 338 12.24 20.53 -5.81
CA LYS A 338 13.23 20.81 -4.74
C LYS A 338 13.44 19.61 -3.81
N LEU A 339 12.35 18.90 -3.48
CA LEU A 339 12.43 17.68 -2.66
C LEU A 339 13.12 16.53 -3.40
N LEU A 340 12.84 16.38 -4.70
CA LEU A 340 13.48 15.39 -5.56
C LEU A 340 14.98 15.63 -5.65
N ASP A 341 15.39 16.87 -5.95
CA ASP A 341 16.81 17.24 -6.02
C ASP A 341 17.56 17.00 -4.70
N LYS A 342 16.89 17.30 -3.56
CA LYS A 342 17.45 17.01 -2.24
C LYS A 342 17.64 15.51 -2.03
N ALA A 343 16.64 14.70 -2.37
CA ALA A 343 16.72 13.25 -2.22
C ALA A 343 17.75 12.63 -3.17
N GLN A 344 17.88 13.15 -4.40
CA GLN A 344 18.89 12.72 -5.36
C GLN A 344 20.30 13.02 -4.86
N LYS A 345 20.58 14.22 -4.32
CA LYS A 345 21.88 14.54 -3.73
C LYS A 345 22.25 13.58 -2.61
N VAL A 346 21.30 13.22 -1.73
CA VAL A 346 21.54 12.23 -0.67
C VAL A 346 21.84 10.85 -1.25
N PHE A 347 21.13 10.47 -2.30
CA PHE A 347 21.33 9.17 -2.94
C PHE A 347 22.66 9.09 -3.71
N GLU A 348 23.03 10.15 -4.42
CA GLU A 348 24.28 10.25 -5.19
C GLU A 348 25.52 10.31 -4.29
N ALA A 349 25.39 10.88 -3.09
CA ALA A 349 26.46 10.90 -2.08
C ALA A 349 26.69 9.52 -1.43
N SER A 350 25.94 8.50 -1.81
CA SER A 350 26.06 7.16 -1.23
C SER A 350 27.41 6.52 -1.54
N PRO A 351 28.12 6.00 -0.53
CA PRO A 351 29.39 5.31 -0.75
C PRO A 351 29.23 3.98 -1.50
N VAL A 352 28.02 3.40 -1.51
CA VAL A 352 27.71 2.13 -2.17
C VAL A 352 26.29 2.16 -2.74
N ASN A 353 26.00 1.28 -3.70
CA ASN A 353 24.63 1.17 -4.22
C ASN A 353 23.70 0.53 -3.18
N PRO A 354 22.75 1.29 -2.57
CA PRO A 354 21.89 0.80 -1.49
C PRO A 354 20.91 -0.29 -1.94
N ASN A 355 20.70 -0.43 -3.25
CA ASN A 355 19.83 -1.43 -3.86
C ASN A 355 20.54 -2.75 -4.14
N LYS A 356 21.87 -2.79 -3.98
CA LYS A 356 22.66 -4.02 -4.12
C LYS A 356 23.02 -4.59 -2.73
N PRO A 357 22.35 -5.66 -2.30
CA PRO A 357 22.57 -6.24 -0.97
C PRO A 357 24.03 -6.64 -0.69
N THR A 358 24.75 -7.08 -1.71
CA THR A 358 26.15 -7.50 -1.60
C THR A 358 27.07 -6.33 -1.28
N GLU A 359 26.89 -5.18 -1.96
CA GLU A 359 27.70 -3.98 -1.70
C GLU A 359 27.41 -3.42 -0.29
N VAL A 360 26.13 -3.34 0.09
CA VAL A 360 25.71 -2.90 1.43
C VAL A 360 26.28 -3.81 2.52
N LYS A 361 26.25 -5.12 2.30
CA LYS A 361 26.84 -6.10 3.23
C LYS A 361 28.32 -5.85 3.43
N HIS A 362 29.06 -5.76 2.32
CA HIS A 362 30.50 -5.53 2.36
C HIS A 362 30.84 -4.23 3.11
N TYR A 363 30.17 -3.14 2.74
CA TYR A 363 30.39 -1.82 3.33
C TYR A 363 30.21 -1.80 4.85
N ILE A 364 29.16 -2.43 5.37
CA ILE A 364 28.92 -2.48 6.81
C ILE A 364 29.87 -3.47 7.48
N ARG A 365 30.11 -4.64 6.86
CA ARG A 365 30.94 -5.71 7.43
C ARG A 365 32.42 -5.32 7.63
N GLU A 366 32.95 -4.45 6.79
CA GLU A 366 34.34 -3.97 6.91
C GLU A 366 34.67 -3.35 8.28
N VAL A 367 33.67 -2.88 9.00
CA VAL A 367 33.81 -2.20 10.29
C VAL A 367 33.13 -2.95 11.44
N MET A 368 32.71 -4.20 11.22
CA MET A 368 32.08 -5.07 12.22
C MET A 368 33.05 -6.13 12.72
N ASP A 369 32.89 -6.52 13.97
CA ASP A 369 33.50 -7.76 14.47
C ASP A 369 32.78 -9.01 13.95
N GLU A 370 33.36 -10.20 14.18
CA GLU A 370 32.77 -11.45 13.72
C GLU A 370 31.42 -11.76 14.39
N THR A 371 31.22 -11.32 15.62
CA THR A 371 29.99 -11.57 16.38
C THR A 371 28.84 -10.72 15.86
N GLU A 372 29.14 -9.51 15.42
CA GLU A 372 28.18 -8.58 14.82
C GLU A 372 27.82 -8.92 13.38
N ALA A 373 28.76 -9.48 12.64
CA ALA A 373 28.61 -9.83 11.22
C ALA A 373 27.42 -10.77 10.95
N VAL A 374 27.02 -11.59 11.93
CA VAL A 374 25.85 -12.49 11.84
C VAL A 374 24.57 -11.73 11.52
N LEU A 375 24.38 -10.51 12.01
CA LEU A 375 23.16 -9.73 11.73
C LEU A 375 23.09 -9.28 10.27
N ILE A 376 24.20 -8.74 9.74
CA ILE A 376 24.24 -8.27 8.35
C ILE A 376 24.25 -9.44 7.37
N ASP A 377 24.82 -10.57 7.75
CA ASP A 377 24.85 -11.77 6.92
C ASP A 377 23.46 -12.36 6.67
N LYS A 378 22.55 -12.23 7.62
CA LYS A 378 21.16 -12.64 7.45
C LYS A 378 20.44 -11.80 6.39
N SER A 379 20.56 -10.49 6.43
CA SER A 379 19.81 -9.62 5.52
C SER A 379 20.20 -8.15 5.65
N THR A 380 20.17 -7.42 4.54
CA THR A 380 20.26 -5.95 4.46
C THR A 380 18.90 -5.26 4.50
N LYS A 381 17.85 -5.95 4.95
CA LYS A 381 16.51 -5.36 5.12
C LYS A 381 16.51 -4.34 6.26
N LYS A 382 15.56 -3.38 6.19
CA LYS A 382 15.42 -2.29 7.16
C LYS A 382 15.51 -2.76 8.61
N ALA A 383 14.74 -3.76 9.00
CA ALA A 383 14.71 -4.26 10.38
C ALA A 383 16.06 -4.80 10.90
N ASN A 384 16.93 -5.33 10.03
CA ASN A 384 18.26 -5.77 10.44
C ASN A 384 19.25 -4.61 10.51
N LEU A 385 19.14 -3.65 9.59
CA LEU A 385 19.95 -2.43 9.62
C LEU A 385 19.59 -1.58 10.85
N GLU A 386 18.32 -1.47 11.22
CA GLU A 386 17.88 -0.81 12.44
C GLU A 386 18.47 -1.47 13.68
N LYS A 387 18.48 -2.80 13.75
CA LYS A 387 19.14 -3.51 14.86
C LYS A 387 20.63 -3.25 14.98
N ILE A 388 21.32 -3.06 13.84
CA ILE A 388 22.75 -2.72 13.83
C ILE A 388 22.92 -1.27 14.25
N ARG A 389 22.11 -0.34 13.72
CA ARG A 389 22.13 1.08 14.09
C ARG A 389 21.89 1.30 15.58
N ASP A 390 20.89 0.60 16.14
CA ASP A 390 20.45 0.80 17.52
C ASP A 390 21.34 0.02 18.52
N LYS A 391 22.28 -0.79 18.03
CA LYS A 391 23.22 -1.50 18.89
C LYS A 391 24.26 -0.51 19.41
N GLN A 392 24.12 -0.12 20.65
CA GLN A 392 25.16 0.59 21.37
C GLN A 392 26.16 -0.44 21.89
N ILE A 393 27.44 -0.27 21.58
CA ILE A 393 28.49 -1.18 22.06
C ILE A 393 29.34 -0.46 23.09
N VAL A 394 29.63 -1.22 24.13
CA VAL A 394 30.43 -0.86 25.28
C VAL A 394 31.85 -1.43 25.10
N GLU A 395 32.41 -1.38 23.90
CA GLU A 395 33.76 -1.83 23.67
C GLU A 395 34.59 -0.73 23.02
N ARG A 396 35.71 -0.40 23.65
CA ARG A 396 36.58 0.72 23.32
C ARG A 396 37.04 0.76 21.86
N GLU A 397 37.32 -0.40 21.25
CA GLU A 397 37.81 -0.51 19.88
C GLU A 397 36.76 -0.26 18.80
N ALA A 398 35.49 -0.38 19.17
CA ALA A 398 34.36 -0.25 18.24
C ALA A 398 33.78 1.17 18.21
N LEU A 399 34.11 2.02 19.15
CA LEU A 399 33.62 3.39 19.25
C LEU A 399 34.41 4.33 18.33
N ASP A 400 33.69 5.19 17.65
CA ASP A 400 34.30 6.32 16.97
C ASP A 400 34.42 7.48 17.95
N PRO A 401 35.63 7.93 18.29
CA PRO A 401 35.84 9.02 19.27
C PRO A 401 35.14 10.32 18.88
N GLU A 402 34.95 10.57 17.59
CA GLU A 402 34.28 11.78 17.10
C GLU A 402 32.78 11.81 17.35
N LEU A 403 32.20 10.69 17.76
CA LEU A 403 30.74 10.53 17.93
C LEU A 403 30.29 10.24 19.35
N THR A 404 31.22 10.12 20.29
CA THR A 404 30.85 10.04 21.71
C THR A 404 30.19 11.35 22.10
N LYS A 405 28.96 11.30 22.60
CA LYS A 405 28.33 12.49 23.17
C LYS A 405 29.12 12.88 24.40
N ASP A 406 29.53 14.14 24.43
CA ASP A 406 30.10 14.71 25.64
C ASP A 406 29.04 14.70 26.75
N MET A 407 29.47 14.30 27.92
CA MET A 407 28.69 14.35 29.16
C MET A 407 29.34 15.37 30.11
N GLU A 408 28.55 15.88 31.03
CA GLU A 408 29.13 16.66 32.12
C GLU A 408 30.11 15.77 32.91
N CYS A 409 31.30 16.31 33.21
CA CYS A 409 32.31 15.58 33.94
C CYS A 409 31.74 15.12 35.30
N VAL A 410 31.80 13.82 35.57
CA VAL A 410 31.25 13.24 36.82
C VAL A 410 31.95 13.71 38.08
N HIS A 411 33.22 14.16 37.98
CA HIS A 411 33.99 14.66 39.12
C HIS A 411 33.68 16.10 39.49
N CYS A 412 33.48 16.97 38.54
CA CYS A 412 33.19 18.39 38.79
C CYS A 412 31.72 18.77 38.47
N GLY A 413 30.89 17.82 38.00
CA GLY A 413 29.52 18.13 37.63
C GLY A 413 29.37 19.24 36.60
N GLY A 414 30.30 19.31 35.62
CA GLY A 414 30.35 20.36 34.60
C GLY A 414 30.89 21.70 35.05
N THR A 415 31.25 21.89 36.33
CA THR A 415 31.73 23.17 36.87
C THR A 415 33.15 23.56 36.42
N ARG A 416 33.89 22.61 35.88
CA ARG A 416 35.30 22.74 35.43
C ARG A 416 36.32 22.85 36.56
N ILE A 417 35.87 23.06 37.79
CA ILE A 417 36.67 23.33 38.96
C ILE A 417 36.53 22.19 39.97
N GLN A 418 37.61 21.83 40.59
CA GLN A 418 37.66 20.92 41.73
C GLN A 418 38.12 21.70 42.97
N ILE A 419 37.42 21.54 44.07
CA ILE A 419 37.76 22.19 45.34
C ILE A 419 38.58 21.19 46.15
N GLY A 420 39.81 21.54 46.48
CA GLY A 420 40.68 20.78 47.37
C GLY A 420 40.20 20.78 48.81
N ASP A 421 40.69 19.84 49.63
CA ASP A 421 40.35 19.72 51.06
C ASP A 421 40.74 20.97 51.86
N ASP A 422 41.63 21.81 51.33
CA ASP A 422 42.04 23.10 51.87
C ASP A 422 41.20 24.30 51.38
N GLY A 423 40.15 24.04 50.60
CA GLY A 423 39.28 25.06 50.02
C GLY A 423 39.87 25.79 48.80
N THR A 424 41.01 25.35 48.24
CA THR A 424 41.55 25.93 47.02
C THR A 424 40.83 25.42 45.79
N GLU A 425 40.50 26.34 44.88
CA GLU A 425 39.92 26.03 43.59
C GLU A 425 41.04 25.74 42.58
N SER A 426 40.92 24.61 41.89
CA SER A 426 41.82 24.24 40.78
C SER A 426 41.02 23.68 39.64
N ASP A 427 41.59 23.68 38.44
CA ASP A 427 40.97 22.98 37.30
C ASP A 427 40.75 21.52 37.66
N CYS A 428 39.60 20.98 37.31
CA CYS A 428 39.29 19.58 37.54
C CYS A 428 40.30 18.70 36.80
N SER A 429 41.10 17.96 37.56
CA SER A 429 42.15 17.10 37.02
C SER A 429 41.60 15.94 36.15
N HIS A 430 40.31 15.62 36.29
CA HIS A 430 39.70 14.54 35.53
C HIS A 430 39.30 14.95 34.10
N CYS A 431 38.77 16.17 33.95
CA CYS A 431 38.37 16.69 32.64
C CYS A 431 39.33 17.80 32.15
N GLU A 432 40.46 18.00 32.84
CA GLU A 432 41.45 19.01 32.52
C GLU A 432 40.84 20.42 32.37
N GLY A 433 39.86 20.76 33.21
CA GLY A 433 39.16 22.04 33.17
C GLY A 433 38.14 22.20 32.02
N SER A 434 37.88 21.17 31.21
CA SER A 434 36.87 21.24 30.12
C SER A 434 35.42 21.25 30.63
N GLY A 435 35.19 20.66 31.80
CA GLY A 435 33.84 20.46 32.36
C GLY A 435 33.03 19.35 31.70
N ILE A 436 33.54 18.76 30.65
CA ILE A 436 32.92 17.71 29.87
C ILE A 436 33.86 16.51 29.69
N GLU A 437 33.29 15.35 29.55
CA GLU A 437 34.01 14.13 29.26
C GLU A 437 33.23 13.27 28.24
N PRO A 438 33.92 12.39 27.50
CA PRO A 438 33.24 11.51 26.57
C PRO A 438 32.18 10.67 27.27
N GLY A 439 30.96 10.64 26.75
CA GLY A 439 29.79 9.96 27.36
C GLY A 439 30.04 8.49 27.61
N GLY A 440 29.64 8.01 28.81
CA GLY A 440 29.80 6.62 29.19
C GLY A 440 29.06 6.24 30.47
N GLU A 441 29.07 4.97 30.84
CA GLU A 441 28.59 4.50 32.15
C GLU A 441 29.77 4.21 33.08
N LEU A 442 29.51 4.36 34.38
CA LEU A 442 30.47 4.00 35.41
C LEU A 442 30.90 2.51 35.23
N CYS A 443 32.18 2.27 35.18
CA CYS A 443 32.70 0.93 35.04
C CYS A 443 32.35 0.09 36.28
N ILE A 444 31.46 -0.87 36.15
CA ILE A 444 31.02 -1.74 37.25
C ILE A 444 32.15 -2.59 37.86
N LYS A 445 33.28 -2.70 37.18
CA LYS A 445 34.43 -3.48 37.68
C LYS A 445 35.30 -2.69 38.65
N CYS A 446 35.46 -1.39 38.42
CA CYS A 446 36.34 -0.54 39.24
C CYS A 446 35.59 0.60 39.93
N LEU A 447 34.29 0.78 39.68
CA LEU A 447 33.41 1.77 40.28
C LEU A 447 34.00 3.20 40.23
N GLY A 448 34.69 3.53 39.15
CA GLY A 448 35.31 4.84 38.93
C GLY A 448 36.82 4.89 39.11
N ASP A 449 37.44 3.93 39.80
CA ASP A 449 38.88 3.96 40.15
C ASP A 449 39.84 3.70 38.98
N GLY A 450 39.29 3.28 37.85
CA GLY A 450 40.06 2.87 36.68
C GLY A 450 40.51 1.40 36.71
N CYS A 451 40.43 0.72 35.60
CA CYS A 451 40.95 -0.64 35.42
C CYS A 451 41.18 -0.95 33.93
N VAL A 452 41.77 -2.11 33.66
CA VAL A 452 42.04 -2.55 32.28
C VAL A 452 40.79 -2.57 31.42
N ARG A 453 39.59 -2.87 31.99
CA ARG A 453 38.33 -2.93 31.25
C ARG A 453 37.87 -1.56 30.74
N CYS A 454 38.06 -0.52 31.51
CA CYS A 454 37.71 0.86 31.15
C CYS A 454 38.93 1.70 30.75
N ASP A 455 40.07 1.06 30.55
CA ASP A 455 41.32 1.72 30.20
C ASP A 455 41.77 2.83 31.18
N ASN A 456 41.61 2.52 32.45
CA ASN A 456 41.90 3.40 33.58
C ASN A 456 41.11 4.71 33.62
N ARG A 457 39.99 4.80 32.86
CA ARG A 457 39.12 5.99 32.82
C ARG A 457 38.05 6.02 33.90
N GLY A 458 37.82 4.91 34.58
CA GLY A 458 36.74 4.77 35.57
C GLY A 458 35.34 4.58 34.97
N PHE A 459 35.16 4.86 33.71
CA PHE A 459 33.89 4.70 33.01
C PHE A 459 34.06 4.06 31.60
N ILE A 460 32.99 3.49 31.10
CA ILE A 460 32.94 2.85 29.81
C ILE A 460 32.18 3.77 28.84
N LEU A 461 32.84 4.14 27.75
CA LEU A 461 32.30 5.07 26.75
C LEU A 461 31.14 4.46 25.99
N PHE A 462 30.09 5.24 25.79
CA PHE A 462 28.96 4.90 24.93
C PHE A 462 28.97 5.77 23.68
N GLY A 463 28.69 5.17 22.57
CA GLY A 463 28.51 5.87 21.33
C GLY A 463 28.10 4.92 20.20
N PRO A 464 27.64 5.45 19.08
CA PRO A 464 27.38 4.65 17.92
C PRO A 464 28.69 4.08 17.38
N THR A 465 28.68 2.76 17.11
CA THR A 465 29.82 2.09 16.47
C THR A 465 29.97 2.56 15.02
N LYS A 466 31.12 2.32 14.39
CA LYS A 466 31.30 2.56 12.96
C LYS A 466 30.26 1.78 12.12
N ALA A 467 29.92 0.56 12.55
CA ALA A 467 28.87 -0.24 11.92
C ALA A 467 27.46 0.38 12.09
N SER A 468 27.17 0.91 13.28
CA SER A 468 25.93 1.66 13.56
C SER A 468 25.78 2.88 12.65
N ARG A 469 26.84 3.67 12.49
CA ARG A 469 26.85 4.84 11.57
C ARG A 469 26.62 4.42 10.12
N ARG A 470 27.37 3.42 9.63
CA ARG A 470 27.19 2.91 8.26
C ARG A 470 25.79 2.34 8.04
N ALA A 471 25.22 1.69 9.03
CA ALA A 471 23.84 1.19 8.96
C ALA A 471 22.82 2.34 8.91
N ASP A 472 22.99 3.37 9.72
CA ASP A 472 22.14 4.57 9.70
C ASP A 472 22.24 5.33 8.37
N GLU A 473 23.45 5.52 7.88
CA GLU A 473 23.72 6.11 6.56
C GLU A 473 22.98 5.34 5.45
N ILE A 474 23.10 4.01 5.41
CA ILE A 474 22.39 3.18 4.43
C ILE A 474 20.87 3.26 4.61
N LEU A 475 20.37 3.33 5.85
CA LEU A 475 18.96 3.53 6.11
C LEU A 475 18.45 4.87 5.57
N HIS A 476 19.23 5.94 5.76
CA HIS A 476 18.94 7.27 5.26
C HIS A 476 18.92 7.31 3.73
N ILE A 477 19.91 6.71 3.08
CA ILE A 477 19.98 6.61 1.63
C ILE A 477 18.85 5.76 1.04
N LYS A 478 18.50 4.65 1.70
CA LYS A 478 17.31 3.84 1.31
C LYS A 478 15.99 4.60 1.47
N ALA A 479 15.90 5.49 2.44
CA ALA A 479 14.76 6.39 2.59
C ALA A 479 14.72 7.40 1.43
N ALA A 480 15.85 8.02 1.09
CA ALA A 480 15.97 8.92 -0.05
C ALA A 480 15.60 8.23 -1.38
N ALA A 481 16.02 6.99 -1.60
CA ALA A 481 15.64 6.22 -2.79
C ALA A 481 14.10 6.02 -2.92
N LYS A 482 13.40 5.84 -1.80
CA LYS A 482 11.93 5.76 -1.80
C LYS A 482 11.27 7.12 -2.07
N GLU A 483 11.87 8.18 -1.58
CA GLU A 483 11.41 9.54 -1.84
C GLU A 483 11.57 9.91 -3.31
N ILE A 484 12.69 9.57 -3.93
CA ILE A 484 12.92 9.75 -5.37
C ILE A 484 11.81 9.04 -6.16
N ASP A 485 11.55 7.76 -5.87
CA ASP A 485 10.48 7.00 -6.54
C ASP A 485 9.09 7.64 -6.37
N LEU A 486 8.80 8.17 -5.19
CA LEU A 486 7.55 8.90 -4.92
C LEU A 486 7.45 10.21 -5.71
N TYR A 487 8.48 11.05 -5.63
CA TYR A 487 8.48 12.37 -6.27
C TYR A 487 8.48 12.27 -7.80
N GLU A 488 9.23 11.33 -8.36
CA GLU A 488 9.17 11.04 -9.80
C GLU A 488 7.78 10.60 -10.24
N LYS A 489 7.10 9.75 -9.46
CA LYS A 489 5.72 9.34 -9.74
C LYS A 489 4.74 10.50 -9.66
N LEU A 490 4.89 11.38 -8.67
CA LEU A 490 4.05 12.57 -8.52
C LEU A 490 4.20 13.51 -9.72
N LEU A 491 5.45 13.80 -10.12
CA LEU A 491 5.73 14.65 -11.28
C LEU A 491 5.17 14.07 -12.58
N ARG A 492 5.29 12.75 -12.75
CA ARG A 492 4.72 12.07 -13.93
C ARG A 492 3.20 12.09 -13.93
N ALA A 493 2.56 11.90 -12.78
CA ALA A 493 1.11 11.94 -12.66
C ALA A 493 0.55 13.36 -12.71
N GLY A 494 1.35 14.39 -12.39
CA GLY A 494 0.92 15.79 -12.29
C GLY A 494 -0.01 16.09 -11.12
N ARG A 495 -0.48 15.06 -10.43
CA ARG A 495 -1.38 15.13 -9.26
C ARG A 495 -1.09 13.98 -8.31
N PHE A 496 -1.51 14.12 -7.08
CA PHE A 496 -1.46 13.04 -6.10
C PHE A 496 -2.77 12.26 -6.08
N HIS A 497 -2.81 11.15 -6.79
CA HIS A 497 -3.94 10.21 -6.82
C HIS A 497 -3.81 9.19 -5.70
N ALA A 498 -4.25 9.55 -4.50
CA ALA A 498 -4.20 8.65 -3.35
C ALA A 498 -5.10 7.44 -3.58
N SER A 499 -4.54 6.25 -3.43
CA SER A 499 -5.27 4.99 -3.55
C SER A 499 -5.36 4.30 -2.20
N PHE A 500 -6.57 3.88 -1.83
CA PHE A 500 -6.82 3.21 -0.57
C PHE A 500 -7.61 1.91 -0.78
N LYS A 501 -7.27 0.91 0.01
CA LYS A 501 -8.10 -0.28 0.24
C LYS A 501 -8.87 -0.05 1.52
N VAL A 502 -10.19 0.03 1.44
CA VAL A 502 -11.07 0.33 2.58
C VAL A 502 -10.83 -0.64 3.73
N ILE A 503 -10.85 -1.94 3.45
CA ILE A 503 -10.44 -2.98 4.40
C ILE A 503 -9.12 -3.56 3.90
N GLY A 504 -8.01 -2.96 4.30
CA GLY A 504 -6.67 -3.29 3.79
C GLY A 504 -5.83 -4.13 4.73
N THR A 505 -6.18 -4.19 6.02
CA THR A 505 -5.46 -4.93 7.06
C THR A 505 -6.37 -5.95 7.75
N LEU A 506 -5.79 -6.79 8.60
CA LEU A 506 -6.52 -7.75 9.44
C LEU A 506 -7.41 -7.07 10.48
N SER A 507 -6.97 -5.91 10.96
CA SER A 507 -7.71 -5.08 11.91
C SER A 507 -8.76 -4.19 11.24
N SER A 508 -9.13 -4.47 9.98
CA SER A 508 -10.07 -3.70 9.16
C SER A 508 -9.69 -2.23 8.94
N ARG A 509 -8.43 -1.86 9.17
CA ARG A 509 -7.95 -0.51 8.87
C ARG A 509 -7.76 -0.33 7.37
N MET A 510 -7.93 0.90 6.88
CA MET A 510 -7.55 1.27 5.54
C MET A 510 -6.05 1.06 5.30
N ALA A 511 -5.68 0.68 4.10
CA ALA A 511 -4.29 0.59 3.68
C ALA A 511 -4.09 1.33 2.35
N GLY A 512 -3.00 2.05 2.23
CA GLY A 512 -2.60 2.65 0.96
C GLY A 512 -2.28 1.59 -0.10
N GLY A 513 -2.48 1.92 -1.35
CA GLY A 513 -2.30 1.03 -2.50
C GLY A 513 -1.63 1.72 -3.70
N ASP A 514 -1.47 0.95 -4.76
CA ASP A 514 -1.13 1.35 -6.14
C ASP A 514 0.06 2.31 -6.32
N GLY A 515 1.04 2.25 -5.42
CA GLY A 515 2.31 2.96 -5.56
C GLY A 515 2.30 4.45 -5.18
N LEU A 516 1.14 5.06 -4.95
CA LEU A 516 0.98 6.40 -4.38
C LEU A 516 0.29 6.30 -3.02
N ASN A 517 1.09 5.91 -2.01
CA ASN A 517 0.58 5.65 -0.67
C ASN A 517 0.60 6.91 0.19
N ALA A 518 -0.58 7.49 0.43
CA ALA A 518 -0.74 8.67 1.29
C ALA A 518 -0.27 8.43 2.74
N GLN A 519 -0.43 7.21 3.26
CA GLN A 519 -0.02 6.86 4.62
C GLN A 519 1.51 6.74 4.77
N GLY A 520 2.25 6.70 3.67
CA GLY A 520 3.72 6.62 3.64
C GLY A 520 4.42 7.97 3.42
N ILE A 521 3.67 9.07 3.30
CA ILE A 521 4.23 10.41 3.15
C ILE A 521 4.84 10.83 4.48
N LYS A 522 6.08 11.33 4.44
CA LYS A 522 6.75 11.84 5.64
C LYS A 522 5.99 13.01 6.25
N GLY A 523 5.96 13.04 7.59
CA GLY A 523 5.31 14.10 8.35
C GLY A 523 6.07 15.44 8.40
N SER A 524 7.23 15.56 7.72
CA SER A 524 7.99 16.82 7.72
C SER A 524 7.23 17.94 7.01
N GLU A 525 7.32 19.15 7.53
CA GLU A 525 6.68 20.33 6.96
C GLU A 525 7.07 20.52 5.48
N ALA A 526 8.36 20.38 5.16
CA ALA A 526 8.85 20.48 3.79
C ALA A 526 8.19 19.48 2.82
N THR A 527 7.93 18.24 3.28
CA THR A 527 7.24 17.26 2.43
C THR A 527 5.74 17.56 2.33
N ARG A 528 5.10 17.97 3.43
CA ARG A 528 3.67 18.28 3.45
C ARG A 528 3.34 19.54 2.66
N SER A 529 4.20 20.54 2.64
CA SER A 529 4.00 21.78 1.87
C SER A 529 3.93 21.54 0.36
N ALA A 530 4.49 20.43 -0.13
CA ALA A 530 4.36 20.05 -1.54
C ALA A 530 2.94 19.58 -1.94
N PHE A 531 2.02 19.43 -0.96
CA PHE A 531 0.64 19.02 -1.18
C PHE A 531 -0.33 20.09 -0.70
N PRO A 532 -0.63 21.13 -1.52
CA PRO A 532 -1.64 22.11 -1.18
C PRO A 532 -3.02 21.47 -1.25
N LEU A 533 -3.52 21.00 -0.10
CA LEU A 533 -4.83 20.32 0.01
C LEU A 533 -6.01 21.30 0.13
N MET A 534 -5.74 22.59 0.18
CA MET A 534 -6.75 23.63 0.31
C MET A 534 -6.72 24.57 -0.90
N TRP A 535 -7.91 25.02 -1.28
CA TRP A 535 -8.07 26.12 -2.21
C TRP A 535 -8.38 27.42 -1.45
N GLU A 536 -8.23 28.54 -2.11
CA GLU A 536 -8.58 29.85 -1.54
C GLU A 536 -10.02 29.84 -1.00
N GLY A 537 -10.20 30.26 0.25
CA GLY A 537 -11.50 30.25 0.94
C GLY A 537 -11.91 28.93 1.59
N MET A 538 -11.09 27.86 1.51
CA MET A 538 -11.35 26.58 2.16
C MET A 538 -10.44 26.37 3.37
N GLN A 539 -10.93 25.64 4.35
CA GLN A 539 -10.15 25.21 5.51
C GLN A 539 -10.12 23.68 5.59
N LEU A 540 -8.94 23.10 5.80
CA LEU A 540 -8.80 21.71 6.12
C LEU A 540 -9.15 21.50 7.60
N MET A 541 -10.19 20.73 7.85
CA MET A 541 -10.55 20.30 9.21
C MET A 541 -10.21 18.84 9.38
N GLY A 542 -9.58 18.51 10.49
CA GLY A 542 -9.23 17.14 10.85
C GLY A 542 -9.01 17.02 12.34
N GLY A 543 -9.15 15.82 12.84
CA GLY A 543 -8.87 15.48 14.23
C GLY A 543 -8.42 14.02 14.30
N ASP A 544 -7.66 13.72 15.33
CA ASP A 544 -7.29 12.37 15.70
C ASP A 544 -7.70 12.12 17.14
N PHE A 545 -8.05 10.87 17.44
CA PHE A 545 -8.36 10.47 18.81
C PHE A 545 -7.07 9.99 19.47
N ASP A 546 -6.62 10.72 20.47
CA ASP A 546 -5.45 10.30 21.25
C ASP A 546 -5.78 9.01 22.05
N GLY A 547 -4.90 8.01 21.92
CA GLY A 547 -5.06 6.73 22.62
C GLY A 547 -6.37 5.98 22.34
N PHE A 548 -6.97 6.14 21.13
CA PHE A 548 -8.30 5.60 20.80
C PHE A 548 -8.44 4.11 21.10
N GLU A 549 -7.48 3.28 20.69
CA GLU A 549 -7.56 1.83 20.93
C GLU A 549 -7.52 1.50 22.43
N VAL A 550 -6.75 2.24 23.21
CA VAL A 550 -6.64 2.03 24.67
C VAL A 550 -7.93 2.49 25.36
N THR A 551 -8.49 3.61 24.94
CA THR A 551 -9.79 4.12 25.43
C THR A 551 -10.92 3.16 25.10
N LEU A 552 -10.91 2.59 23.89
CA LEU A 552 -11.88 1.58 23.48
C LEU A 552 -11.72 0.27 24.29
N ALA A 553 -10.47 -0.13 24.56
CA ALA A 553 -10.19 -1.29 25.42
C ALA A 553 -10.73 -1.08 26.84
N ASP A 554 -10.55 0.12 27.43
CA ASP A 554 -11.15 0.47 28.73
C ASP A 554 -12.69 0.39 28.66
N ALA A 555 -13.31 0.93 27.61
CA ALA A 555 -14.75 0.90 27.46
C ALA A 555 -15.32 -0.52 27.35
N VAL A 556 -14.60 -1.44 26.71
CA VAL A 556 -15.03 -2.83 26.49
C VAL A 556 -14.73 -3.71 27.71
N PHE A 557 -13.51 -3.64 28.22
CA PHE A 557 -13.03 -4.54 29.29
C PHE A 557 -13.27 -3.99 30.70
N GLN A 558 -13.50 -2.68 30.82
CA GLN A 558 -13.77 -1.97 32.09
C GLN A 558 -12.69 -2.24 33.16
N ASP A 559 -11.41 -2.30 32.74
CA ASP A 559 -10.29 -2.51 33.65
C ASP A 559 -10.04 -1.27 34.50
N SER A 560 -10.13 -1.43 35.81
CA SER A 560 -10.01 -0.31 36.76
C SER A 560 -8.61 0.32 36.78
N ASN A 561 -7.56 -0.46 36.55
CA ASN A 561 -6.19 0.03 36.52
C ASN A 561 -5.91 0.79 35.21
N LEU A 562 -6.36 0.26 34.08
CA LEU A 562 -6.27 0.94 32.78
C LEU A 562 -7.00 2.28 32.83
N ARG A 563 -8.22 2.31 33.35
CA ARG A 563 -9.01 3.54 33.53
C ARG A 563 -8.30 4.57 34.41
N LYS A 564 -7.72 4.13 35.52
CA LYS A 564 -6.96 5.00 36.42
C LYS A 564 -5.75 5.61 35.71
N ASP A 565 -5.03 4.83 34.92
CA ASP A 565 -3.86 5.31 34.20
C ASP A 565 -4.24 6.25 33.05
N LEU A 566 -5.33 5.98 32.32
CA LEU A 566 -5.88 6.88 31.31
C LEU A 566 -6.31 8.23 31.91
N LEU A 567 -7.05 8.19 33.03
CA LEU A 567 -7.49 9.41 33.72
C LEU A 567 -6.33 10.21 34.32
N ALA A 568 -5.22 9.55 34.64
CA ALA A 568 -3.98 10.19 35.08
C ALA A 568 -3.13 10.75 33.93
N GLY A 569 -3.59 10.60 32.66
CA GLY A 569 -2.87 11.09 31.47
C GLY A 569 -1.57 10.33 31.18
N LYS A 570 -1.42 9.11 31.67
CA LYS A 570 -0.24 8.30 31.39
C LYS A 570 -0.27 7.85 29.93
N SER A 571 0.86 7.98 29.25
CA SER A 571 1.07 7.31 27.97
C SER A 571 1.22 5.81 28.20
N ILE A 572 0.41 5.01 27.52
CA ILE A 572 0.38 3.55 27.64
C ILE A 572 0.99 2.95 26.36
#